data_5aa1b889ada95cf5166e66c4c563149d
#
_entry.id   5aa1b889ada95cf5166e66c4c563149d
#
_cell.length_a   1.000
_cell.length_b   1.000
_cell.length_c   1.000
_cell.angle_alpha   90.00
_cell.angle_beta   90.00
_cell.angle_gamma   90.00
#
_symmetry.space_group_name_H-M   'P 1'
#
loop_
_entity.id
_entity.type
_entity.pdbx_description
1 polymer ?
#
loop_
_entity_poly.entity_id
_entity_poly.type
_entity_poly.pdbx_seq_one_letter_code
_entity_poly.pdbx_strand_id
1 'polypeptide(L)'
;MKWRGRRQSSNIDDRRGQSAPRQGFGGFNPTLLGPLLRILFSKTGLFIVGAFLVISLIMGKNPLSLITQFLGGGLPTTESSVPYTPKDEEEELANFSATILANTEDVWNQLLDNYREPTLVLFTGSVSSACDSASSAMGPFYCPGDEKLYIDLSFFDDMERQLNVPGDFAQAYVIAH
;
A
#
# COMPACT_ATOMS: atom_id res chain seq x y z
N MET A 1 17.26 17.31 14.46
CA MET A 1 16.26 18.40 14.74
C MET A 1 15.65 18.23 16.13
N LYS A 2 15.20 19.30 16.83
CA LYS A 2 14.54 19.16 18.17
C LYS A 2 13.03 19.10 17.96
N TRP A 3 12.46 17.92 17.78
CA TRP A 3 11.04 17.72 17.52
C TRP A 3 10.31 16.98 18.65
N ARG A 4 11.05 16.16 19.42
CA ARG A 4 10.47 15.40 20.54
C ARG A 4 9.86 16.34 21.59
N GLY A 5 8.64 16.00 22.06
CA GLY A 5 7.88 16.82 23.02
C GLY A 5 7.16 18.02 22.42
N ARG A 6 7.15 18.19 21.10
CA ARG A 6 6.36 19.20 20.41
C ARG A 6 4.94 18.73 20.13
N ARG A 7 4.05 19.66 19.72
CA ARG A 7 2.69 19.34 19.27
C ARG A 7 2.74 18.36 18.10
N GLN A 8 1.86 17.40 18.11
CA GLN A 8 1.59 16.51 16.99
C GLN A 8 0.25 16.87 16.38
N SER A 9 0.12 16.74 15.06
CA SER A 9 -1.14 16.92 14.36
C SER A 9 -2.12 15.81 14.72
N SER A 10 -3.39 16.17 14.84
CA SER A 10 -4.49 15.22 14.93
C SER A 10 -5.00 14.75 13.57
N ASN A 11 -4.52 15.37 12.48
CA ASN A 11 -4.93 15.05 11.11
C ASN A 11 -4.13 13.86 10.56
N ILE A 12 -4.06 12.78 11.34
CA ILE A 12 -3.38 11.53 10.98
C ILE A 12 -4.40 10.42 10.81
N ASP A 13 -4.34 9.73 9.68
CA ASP A 13 -5.10 8.52 9.36
C ASP A 13 -4.11 7.35 9.27
N ASP A 14 -3.92 6.63 10.38
CA ASP A 14 -2.96 5.52 10.45
C ASP A 14 -3.59 4.24 9.91
N ARG A 15 -3.13 3.83 8.73
CA ARG A 15 -3.54 2.60 8.03
C ARG A 15 -2.41 1.57 7.94
N ARG A 16 -1.35 1.73 8.72
CA ARG A 16 -0.24 0.78 8.74
C ARG A 16 -0.76 -0.60 9.17
N GLY A 17 -0.24 -1.66 8.56
CA GLY A 17 -0.70 -3.03 8.82
C GLY A 17 -2.09 -3.36 8.28
N GLN A 18 -2.81 -2.40 7.71
CA GLN A 18 -4.05 -2.69 7.00
C GLN A 18 -3.71 -3.11 5.58
N SER A 19 -4.10 -4.32 5.19
CA SER A 19 -4.05 -4.70 3.78
C SER A 19 -4.99 -3.80 3.01
N ALA A 20 -4.49 -3.06 2.01
CA ALA A 20 -5.38 -2.36 1.09
C ALA A 20 -6.42 -3.35 0.59
N PRO A 21 -7.72 -2.97 0.53
CA PRO A 21 -8.71 -3.82 -0.08
C PRO A 21 -8.17 -4.15 -1.48
N ARG A 22 -7.82 -5.40 -1.70
CA ARG A 22 -7.47 -5.87 -3.03
C ARG A 22 -8.65 -5.48 -3.89
N GLN A 23 -8.49 -4.49 -4.76
CA GLN A 23 -9.43 -4.29 -5.86
C GLN A 23 -9.40 -5.61 -6.61
N GLY A 24 -10.37 -6.45 -6.31
CA GLY A 24 -10.54 -7.72 -6.99
C GLY A 24 -10.66 -7.36 -8.47
N PHE A 25 -9.71 -7.82 -9.24
CA PHE A 25 -9.75 -7.76 -10.70
C PHE A 25 -11.17 -8.14 -11.10
N GLY A 26 -11.91 -7.17 -11.63
CA GLY A 26 -13.34 -7.08 -11.84
C GLY A 26 -14.07 -8.42 -11.76
N GLY A 27 -15.08 -8.47 -10.91
CA GLY A 27 -15.81 -9.70 -10.58
C GLY A 27 -15.99 -10.56 -11.81
N PHE A 28 -15.58 -11.80 -11.71
CA PHE A 28 -15.83 -12.82 -12.73
C PHE A 28 -17.33 -12.80 -12.99
N ASN A 29 -17.74 -12.23 -14.12
CA ASN A 29 -19.12 -12.26 -14.54
C ASN A 29 -19.54 -13.74 -14.60
N PRO A 30 -20.48 -14.20 -13.77
CA PRO A 30 -20.88 -15.61 -13.76
C PRO A 30 -21.37 -16.08 -15.14
N THR A 31 -21.78 -15.17 -16.00
CA THR A 31 -22.13 -15.44 -17.39
C THR A 31 -20.95 -15.88 -18.26
N LEU A 32 -19.72 -15.55 -17.91
CA LEU A 32 -18.50 -15.98 -18.63
C LEU A 32 -17.94 -17.30 -18.10
N LEU A 33 -18.38 -17.73 -16.90
CA LEU A 33 -17.92 -18.98 -16.30
C LEU A 33 -18.40 -20.21 -17.09
N GLY A 34 -19.61 -20.17 -17.62
CA GLY A 34 -20.21 -21.24 -18.41
C GLY A 34 -19.39 -21.62 -19.66
N PRO A 35 -19.12 -20.68 -20.57
CA PRO A 35 -18.32 -20.96 -21.76
C PRO A 35 -16.88 -21.32 -21.44
N LEU A 36 -16.27 -20.70 -20.39
CA LEU A 36 -14.91 -21.02 -19.98
C LEU A 36 -14.79 -22.47 -19.46
N LEU A 37 -15.71 -22.92 -18.61
CA LEU A 37 -15.76 -24.29 -18.14
C LEU A 37 -15.97 -25.29 -19.29
N ARG A 38 -16.80 -24.94 -20.28
CA ARG A 38 -17.05 -25.79 -21.44
C ARG A 38 -15.80 -25.98 -22.31
N ILE A 39 -14.96 -24.95 -22.43
CA ILE A 39 -13.67 -25.04 -23.13
C ILE A 39 -12.68 -25.86 -22.29
N LEU A 40 -12.63 -25.66 -20.98
CA LEU A 40 -11.71 -26.35 -20.08
C LEU A 40 -11.99 -27.88 -20.03
N PHE A 41 -13.25 -28.28 -20.05
CA PHE A 41 -13.68 -29.69 -20.07
C PHE A 41 -13.83 -30.25 -21.47
N SER A 42 -13.47 -29.54 -22.52
CA SER A 42 -13.36 -30.09 -23.86
C SER A 42 -12.13 -31.00 -23.96
N LYS A 43 -12.14 -31.96 -24.93
CA LYS A 43 -11.00 -32.85 -25.17
C LYS A 43 -9.69 -32.07 -25.37
N THR A 44 -9.74 -30.92 -26.04
CA THR A 44 -8.60 -30.05 -26.30
C THR A 44 -8.16 -29.31 -25.00
N GLY A 45 -9.11 -28.85 -24.19
CA GLY A 45 -8.84 -28.17 -22.91
C GLY A 45 -8.17 -29.12 -21.92
N LEU A 46 -8.62 -30.36 -21.84
CA LEU A 46 -8.02 -31.36 -20.98
C LEU A 46 -6.56 -31.67 -21.34
N PHE A 47 -6.23 -31.67 -22.66
CA PHE A 47 -4.85 -31.82 -23.14
C PHE A 47 -3.97 -30.64 -22.74
N ILE A 48 -4.49 -29.41 -22.84
CA ILE A 48 -3.75 -28.19 -22.46
C ILE A 48 -3.48 -28.17 -20.96
N VAL A 49 -4.48 -28.50 -20.14
CA VAL A 49 -4.32 -28.58 -18.67
C VAL A 49 -3.35 -29.69 -18.28
N GLY A 50 -3.43 -30.82 -18.91
CA GLY A 50 -2.50 -31.94 -18.68
C GLY A 50 -1.06 -31.57 -19.04
N ALA A 51 -0.83 -30.95 -20.19
CA ALA A 51 0.48 -30.49 -20.59
C ALA A 51 1.05 -29.43 -19.63
N PHE A 52 0.20 -28.50 -19.18
CA PHE A 52 0.59 -27.48 -18.20
C PHE A 52 1.01 -28.09 -16.85
N LEU A 53 0.28 -29.11 -16.37
CA LEU A 53 0.63 -29.83 -15.13
C LEU A 53 1.97 -30.55 -15.26
N VAL A 54 2.21 -31.23 -16.39
CA VAL A 54 3.47 -31.94 -16.63
C VAL A 54 4.64 -30.97 -16.70
N ILE A 55 4.50 -29.87 -17.41
CA ILE A 55 5.54 -28.83 -17.51
C ILE A 55 5.83 -28.19 -16.13
N SER A 56 4.79 -27.92 -15.33
CA SER A 56 4.95 -27.37 -13.98
C SER A 56 5.72 -28.31 -13.06
N LEU A 57 5.47 -29.62 -13.15
CA LEU A 57 6.19 -30.62 -12.38
C LEU A 57 7.67 -30.73 -12.80
N ILE A 58 7.96 -30.65 -14.10
CA ILE A 58 9.33 -30.67 -14.63
C ILE A 58 10.10 -29.42 -14.18
N MET A 59 9.43 -28.27 -14.10
CA MET A 59 10.04 -27.00 -13.63
C MET A 59 10.13 -26.90 -12.09
N GLY A 60 9.71 -27.93 -11.33
CA GLY A 60 9.78 -27.96 -9.87
C GLY A 60 8.87 -26.93 -9.18
N LYS A 61 7.89 -26.36 -9.89
CA LYS A 61 6.92 -25.41 -9.34
C LYS A 61 5.62 -26.11 -8.98
N ASN A 62 5.08 -25.80 -7.81
CA ASN A 62 3.82 -26.36 -7.34
C ASN A 62 2.67 -25.90 -8.25
N PRO A 63 2.04 -26.79 -9.06
CA PRO A 63 1.00 -26.38 -10.01
C PRO A 63 -0.23 -25.79 -9.31
N LEU A 64 -0.48 -26.17 -8.06
CA LEU A 64 -1.59 -25.66 -7.27
C LEU A 64 -1.43 -24.17 -6.95
N SER A 65 -0.22 -23.71 -6.67
CA SER A 65 0.05 -22.30 -6.41
C SER A 65 -0.12 -21.42 -7.65
N LEU A 66 0.19 -21.96 -8.83
CA LEU A 66 -0.02 -21.26 -10.10
C LEU A 66 -1.51 -21.19 -10.48
N ILE A 67 -2.26 -22.23 -10.20
CA ILE A 67 -3.71 -22.27 -10.46
C ILE A 67 -4.44 -21.29 -9.52
N THR A 68 -4.08 -21.23 -8.24
CA THR A 68 -4.67 -20.28 -7.28
C THR A 68 -4.32 -18.84 -7.64
N GLN A 69 -3.13 -18.58 -8.16
CA GLN A 69 -2.71 -17.26 -8.63
C GLN A 69 -3.44 -16.84 -9.91
N PHE A 70 -3.72 -17.78 -10.82
CA PHE A 70 -4.36 -17.49 -12.11
C PHE A 70 -5.89 -17.38 -12.00
N LEU A 71 -6.53 -18.19 -11.16
CA LEU A 71 -7.98 -18.15 -10.95
C LEU A 71 -8.44 -16.95 -10.10
N GLY A 72 -7.52 -16.12 -9.59
CA GLY A 72 -7.85 -14.91 -8.81
C GLY A 72 -8.74 -15.18 -7.59
N GLY A 73 -9.09 -16.42 -7.38
CA GLY A 73 -9.87 -16.92 -6.28
C GLY A 73 -8.94 -17.41 -5.19
N GLY A 74 -8.31 -16.50 -4.45
CA GLY A 74 -7.82 -16.87 -3.15
C GLY A 74 -9.00 -17.48 -2.41
N LEU A 75 -8.97 -18.83 -2.16
CA LEU A 75 -9.67 -19.35 -1.02
C LEU A 75 -9.41 -18.36 0.11
N PRO A 76 -10.42 -17.98 0.91
CA PRO A 76 -10.17 -17.21 2.09
C PRO A 76 -9.20 -18.04 2.94
N THR A 77 -7.91 -17.85 2.73
CA THR A 77 -6.96 -18.15 3.78
C THR A 77 -7.43 -17.25 4.88
N THR A 78 -7.93 -17.83 5.94
CA THR A 78 -8.04 -17.17 7.22
C THR A 78 -6.60 -16.80 7.56
N GLU A 79 -6.11 -15.69 6.98
CA GLU A 79 -4.93 -15.04 7.52
C GLU A 79 -5.37 -14.72 8.94
N SER A 80 -4.87 -15.51 9.88
CA SER A 80 -4.79 -15.09 11.26
C SER A 80 -4.21 -13.70 11.18
N SER A 81 -5.07 -12.70 11.38
CA SER A 81 -4.63 -11.32 11.49
C SER A 81 -3.80 -11.26 12.77
N VAL A 82 -2.50 -11.57 12.62
CA VAL A 82 -1.55 -11.22 13.67
C VAL A 82 -1.72 -9.72 13.81
N PRO A 83 -2.09 -9.21 14.99
CA PRO A 83 -2.25 -7.79 15.20
C PRO A 83 -0.94 -7.11 14.75
N TYR A 84 -1.04 -6.18 13.81
CA TYR A 84 0.11 -5.39 13.40
C TYR A 84 0.62 -4.64 14.62
N THR A 85 1.85 -4.89 15.00
CA THR A 85 2.53 -4.16 16.06
C THR A 85 3.66 -3.39 15.41
N PRO A 86 3.58 -2.04 15.34
CA PRO A 86 4.66 -1.22 14.82
C PRO A 86 5.96 -1.50 15.59
N LYS A 87 7.08 -1.45 14.90
CA LYS A 87 8.39 -1.43 15.56
C LYS A 87 8.61 -0.05 16.20
N ASP A 88 9.40 0.02 17.27
CA ASP A 88 9.69 1.28 17.97
C ASP A 88 10.22 2.37 17.03
N GLU A 89 11.07 2.01 16.06
CA GLU A 89 11.60 2.92 15.03
C GLU A 89 10.50 3.46 14.10
N GLU A 90 9.57 2.62 13.71
CA GLU A 90 8.44 3.00 12.85
C GLU A 90 7.45 3.91 13.58
N GLU A 91 7.25 3.68 14.87
CA GLU A 91 6.44 4.53 15.73
C GLU A 91 7.11 5.90 15.94
N GLU A 92 8.44 5.92 16.10
CA GLU A 92 9.20 7.17 16.17
C GLU A 92 9.06 7.99 14.88
N LEU A 93 9.15 7.36 13.71
CA LEU A 93 8.93 8.02 12.41
C LEU A 93 7.49 8.53 12.24
N ALA A 94 6.49 7.81 12.71
CA ALA A 94 5.10 8.24 12.69
C ALA A 94 4.90 9.48 13.57
N ASN A 95 5.44 9.46 14.79
CA ASN A 95 5.40 10.60 15.72
C ASN A 95 6.17 11.82 15.18
N PHE A 96 7.31 11.59 14.53
CA PHE A 96 8.05 12.62 13.82
C PHE A 96 7.20 13.23 12.71
N SER A 97 6.61 12.41 11.86
CA SER A 97 5.77 12.88 10.74
C SER A 97 4.58 13.70 11.23
N ALA A 98 3.91 13.25 12.29
CA ALA A 98 2.83 14.02 12.93
C ALA A 98 3.30 15.37 13.48
N THR A 99 4.51 15.45 14.01
CA THR A 99 5.09 16.70 14.53
C THR A 99 5.43 17.67 13.39
N ILE A 100 5.98 17.17 12.29
CA ILE A 100 6.29 18.02 11.11
C ILE A 100 5.00 18.51 10.48
N LEU A 101 3.98 17.67 10.31
CA LEU A 101 2.68 18.09 9.82
C LEU A 101 2.10 19.22 10.69
N ALA A 102 2.14 19.06 12.01
CA ALA A 102 1.69 20.10 12.94
C ALA A 102 2.42 21.45 12.76
N ASN A 103 3.74 21.40 12.51
CA ASN A 103 4.51 22.60 12.24
C ASN A 103 4.13 23.26 10.92
N THR A 104 3.83 22.46 9.88
CA THR A 104 3.37 22.99 8.57
C THR A 104 1.97 23.61 8.69
N GLU A 105 1.07 22.98 9.44
CA GLU A 105 -0.26 23.53 9.76
C GLU A 105 -0.14 24.88 10.44
N ASP A 106 0.70 25.00 11.48
CA ASP A 106 0.92 26.27 12.20
C ASP A 106 1.42 27.38 11.28
N VAL A 107 2.30 27.07 10.34
CA VAL A 107 2.84 28.06 9.39
C VAL A 107 1.79 28.47 8.36
N TRP A 108 1.11 27.49 7.74
CA TRP A 108 0.15 27.80 6.69
C TRP A 108 -1.11 28.50 7.22
N ASN A 109 -1.56 28.16 8.43
CA ASN A 109 -2.66 28.86 9.09
C ASN A 109 -2.33 30.33 9.41
N GLN A 110 -1.05 30.69 9.52
CA GLN A 110 -0.62 32.07 9.68
C GLN A 110 -0.49 32.83 8.34
N LEU A 111 -0.23 32.13 7.26
CA LEU A 111 0.04 32.70 5.95
C LEU A 111 -1.20 32.79 5.05
N LEU A 112 -2.18 31.93 5.27
CA LEU A 112 -3.38 31.79 4.44
C LEU A 112 -4.66 31.92 5.28
N ASP A 113 -5.55 32.81 4.89
CA ASP A 113 -6.81 33.06 5.64
C ASP A 113 -7.80 31.90 5.64
N ASN A 114 -7.71 30.99 4.67
CA ASN A 114 -8.64 29.86 4.51
C ASN A 114 -7.88 28.56 4.21
N TYR A 115 -6.80 28.33 4.93
CA TYR A 115 -6.04 27.09 4.76
C TYR A 115 -6.86 25.88 5.22
N ARG A 116 -6.88 24.85 4.37
CA ARG A 116 -7.43 23.55 4.72
C ARG A 116 -6.28 22.59 5.00
N GLU A 117 -6.22 22.14 6.23
CA GLU A 117 -5.17 21.23 6.67
C GLU A 117 -5.35 19.85 6.00
N PRO A 118 -4.32 19.33 5.34
CA PRO A 118 -4.38 18.00 4.75
C PRO A 118 -4.37 16.92 5.84
N THR A 119 -4.99 15.79 5.57
CA THR A 119 -4.82 14.60 6.41
C THR A 119 -3.62 13.79 5.93
N LEU A 120 -2.71 13.43 6.83
CA LEU A 120 -1.61 12.52 6.55
C LEU A 120 -2.06 11.07 6.74
N VAL A 121 -2.03 10.30 5.66
CA VAL A 121 -2.29 8.86 5.66
C VAL A 121 -0.97 8.11 5.74
N LEU A 122 -0.74 7.40 6.83
CA LEU A 122 0.37 6.46 6.97
C LEU A 122 -0.08 5.07 6.51
N PHE A 123 0.66 4.44 5.60
CA PHE A 123 0.30 3.13 5.07
C PHE A 123 1.52 2.22 4.93
N THR A 124 1.30 0.94 4.67
CA THR A 124 2.34 -0.05 4.42
C THR A 124 2.04 -0.80 3.12
N GLY A 125 2.98 -0.76 2.18
CA GLY A 125 2.95 -1.51 0.93
C GLY A 125 2.04 -0.94 -0.15
N SER A 126 0.72 -0.82 0.10
CA SER A 126 -0.22 -0.28 -0.87
C SER A 126 -1.41 0.39 -0.21
N VAL A 127 -1.96 1.39 -0.88
CA VAL A 127 -3.10 2.18 -0.40
C VAL A 127 -4.00 2.58 -1.56
N SER A 128 -5.29 2.75 -1.30
CA SER A 128 -6.24 3.35 -2.23
C SER A 128 -6.53 4.79 -1.81
N SER A 129 -6.50 5.70 -2.80
CA SER A 129 -6.85 7.11 -2.66
C SER A 129 -7.96 7.48 -3.64
N ALA A 130 -8.48 8.71 -3.57
CA ALA A 130 -9.40 9.22 -4.58
C ALA A 130 -8.71 9.47 -5.94
N CYS A 131 -7.38 9.48 -5.99
CA CYS A 131 -6.60 9.68 -7.21
C CYS A 131 -6.18 8.36 -7.89
N ASP A 132 -6.33 7.23 -7.28
CA ASP A 132 -6.09 5.85 -7.72
C ASP A 132 -5.39 5.04 -6.60
N SER A 133 -5.12 3.75 -6.90
CA SER A 133 -4.33 2.88 -6.04
C SER A 133 -2.84 3.21 -6.20
N ALA A 134 -2.13 3.31 -5.09
CA ALA A 134 -0.71 3.56 -5.05
C ALA A 134 0.03 2.46 -4.27
N SER A 135 1.29 2.24 -4.60
CA SER A 135 2.20 1.37 -3.85
C SER A 135 3.34 2.18 -3.24
N SER A 136 3.99 1.63 -2.23
CA SER A 136 5.19 2.22 -1.60
C SER A 136 6.29 2.57 -2.61
N ALA A 137 6.39 1.83 -3.72
CA ALA A 137 7.36 2.09 -4.79
C ALA A 137 7.16 3.43 -5.52
N MET A 138 5.99 4.06 -5.40
CA MET A 138 5.71 5.37 -6.00
C MET A 138 6.25 6.53 -5.15
N GLY A 139 6.61 6.28 -3.90
CA GLY A 139 6.98 7.29 -2.93
C GLY A 139 5.80 8.07 -2.36
N PRO A 140 6.08 9.08 -1.51
CA PRO A 140 5.06 9.96 -0.96
C PRO A 140 4.34 10.78 -2.02
N PHE A 141 3.04 11.01 -1.85
CA PHE A 141 2.26 11.80 -2.79
C PHE A 141 1.10 12.52 -2.09
N TYR A 142 0.68 13.63 -2.68
CA TYR A 142 -0.55 14.33 -2.31
C TYR A 142 -1.65 14.04 -3.34
N CYS A 143 -2.83 13.70 -2.87
CA CYS A 143 -4.00 13.50 -3.72
C CYS A 143 -4.97 14.68 -3.58
N PRO A 144 -5.14 15.52 -4.60
CA PRO A 144 -6.08 16.64 -4.54
C PRO A 144 -7.55 16.21 -4.54
N GLY A 145 -7.85 14.96 -4.92
CA GLY A 145 -9.22 14.44 -4.94
C GLY A 145 -9.81 14.19 -3.55
N ASP A 146 -9.00 13.93 -2.57
CA ASP A 146 -9.40 13.74 -1.16
C ASP A 146 -8.62 14.62 -0.17
N GLU A 147 -7.74 15.50 -0.68
CA GLU A 147 -6.94 16.45 0.09
C GLU A 147 -6.06 15.78 1.15
N LYS A 148 -5.47 14.63 0.78
CA LYS A 148 -4.64 13.83 1.68
C LYS A 148 -3.21 13.67 1.18
N LEU A 149 -2.28 13.66 2.13
CA LEU A 149 -0.89 13.31 1.93
C LEU A 149 -0.70 11.83 2.29
N TYR A 150 -0.07 11.05 1.43
CA TYR A 150 0.14 9.62 1.60
C TYR A 150 1.63 9.31 1.72
N ILE A 151 2.01 8.61 2.79
CA ILE A 151 3.41 8.23 3.04
C ILE A 151 3.46 6.79 3.55
N ASP A 152 4.27 5.95 2.89
CA ASP A 152 4.79 4.72 3.46
C ASP A 152 6.11 5.06 4.17
N LEU A 153 6.19 4.79 5.47
CA LEU A 153 7.38 5.16 6.27
C LEU A 153 8.66 4.47 5.81
N SER A 154 8.56 3.33 5.11
CA SER A 154 9.72 2.66 4.51
C SER A 154 10.44 3.53 3.46
N PHE A 155 9.75 4.53 2.90
CA PHE A 155 10.35 5.48 1.97
C PHE A 155 11.53 6.24 2.58
N PHE A 156 11.50 6.54 3.87
CA PHE A 156 12.60 7.23 4.53
C PHE A 156 13.87 6.37 4.61
N ASP A 157 13.72 5.08 4.82
CA ASP A 157 14.82 4.13 4.76
C ASP A 157 15.40 4.03 3.34
N ASP A 158 14.53 4.00 2.34
CA ASP A 158 14.94 3.94 0.93
C ASP A 158 15.64 5.24 0.52
N MET A 159 15.17 6.37 0.97
CA MET A 159 15.80 7.68 0.74
C MET A 159 17.22 7.73 1.32
N GLU A 160 17.41 7.22 2.53
CA GLU A 160 18.73 7.15 3.14
C GLU A 160 19.67 6.23 2.36
N ARG A 161 19.20 5.01 2.01
CA ARG A 161 20.03 4.00 1.33
C ARG A 161 20.35 4.35 -0.11
N GLN A 162 19.40 4.89 -0.87
CA GLN A 162 19.54 5.11 -2.31
C GLN A 162 20.10 6.50 -2.64
N LEU A 163 19.67 7.52 -1.90
CA LEU A 163 20.06 8.89 -2.14
C LEU A 163 21.19 9.38 -1.23
N ASN A 164 21.57 8.57 -0.23
CA ASN A 164 22.53 8.94 0.81
C ASN A 164 22.17 10.29 1.48
N VAL A 165 20.88 10.51 1.73
CA VAL A 165 20.34 11.70 2.37
C VAL A 165 19.72 11.31 3.72
N PRO A 166 20.55 11.11 4.76
CA PRO A 166 20.07 10.74 6.07
C PRO A 166 19.57 11.96 6.86
N GLY A 167 18.69 11.68 7.80
CA GLY A 167 18.38 12.57 8.91
C GLY A 167 17.09 13.33 8.79
N ASP A 168 16.71 13.84 9.95
CA ASP A 168 15.41 14.48 10.23
C ASP A 168 15.03 15.60 9.26
N PHE A 169 16.03 16.36 8.78
CA PHE A 169 15.75 17.53 7.91
C PHE A 169 15.21 17.09 6.53
N ALA A 170 15.81 16.04 5.94
CA ALA A 170 15.38 15.55 4.65
C ALA A 170 13.97 14.94 4.73
N GLN A 171 13.70 14.17 5.79
CA GLN A 171 12.39 13.60 6.05
C GLN A 171 11.33 14.70 6.28
N ALA A 172 11.69 15.74 7.06
CA ALA A 172 10.82 16.88 7.28
C ALA A 172 10.51 17.64 5.98
N TYR A 173 11.51 17.78 5.10
CA TYR A 173 11.32 18.42 3.80
C TYR A 173 10.31 17.67 2.93
N VAL A 174 10.38 16.34 2.89
CA VAL A 174 9.42 15.51 2.12
C VAL A 174 7.99 15.71 2.61
N ILE A 175 7.79 15.77 3.93
CA ILE A 175 6.45 15.93 4.52
C ILE A 175 5.90 17.34 4.25
N ALA A 176 6.77 18.36 4.33
CA ALA A 176 6.38 19.77 4.18
C ALA A 176 6.20 20.21 2.72
N HIS A 177 6.84 19.52 1.78
CA HIS A 177 6.84 19.87 0.35
C HIS A 177 5.51 19.53 -0.31
#